data_3a910a5735c223d54806390cfa41a2c4
#
_entry.id   3a910a5735c223d54806390cfa41a2c4
#
_cell.length_a   1.000
_cell.length_b   1.000
_cell.length_c   1.000
_cell.angle_alpha   90.00
_cell.angle_beta   90.00
_cell.angle_gamma   90.00
#
_symmetry.space_group_name_H-M   'P 1'
#
loop_
_entity.id
_entity.type
_entity.pdbx_description
1 polymer ?
#
loop_
_entity_poly.entity_id
_entity_poly.type
_entity_poly.pdbx_seq_one_letter_code
_entity_poly.pdbx_strand_id
1 'polypeptide(L)' 'MRIEDEIKLTFDDVLIRPKRSTLVSRSEVVLERQFKFKHTNEIWTGVPIFSANMDTTGTFETAITLQKHKMLTAIHK' A
#
# COMPACT_ATOMS: atom_id res chain seq x y z
N MET A 1 23.57 -15.99 20.15
CA MET A 1 23.16 -14.74 19.47
C MET A 1 23.50 -14.80 18.00
N ARG A 2 22.57 -14.42 17.16
CA ARG A 2 22.79 -14.37 15.70
C ARG A 2 22.96 -12.92 15.26
N ILE A 3 24.04 -12.65 14.54
CA ILE A 3 24.30 -11.32 13.98
C ILE A 3 24.12 -11.39 12.48
N GLU A 4 23.29 -10.52 11.94
CA GLU A 4 23.05 -10.40 10.51
C GLU A 4 23.84 -9.21 9.96
N ASP A 5 24.55 -9.42 8.84
CA ASP A 5 25.34 -8.38 8.20
C ASP A 5 24.56 -7.56 7.18
N GLU A 6 23.28 -7.89 6.97
CA GLU A 6 22.43 -7.13 6.04
C GLU A 6 22.17 -5.72 6.55
N ILE A 7 22.16 -4.78 5.62
CA ILE A 7 21.76 -3.41 5.93
C ILE A 7 20.26 -3.37 6.13
N LYS A 8 19.84 -2.89 7.28
CA LYS A 8 18.41 -2.71 7.61
C LYS A 8 18.09 -1.23 7.58
N LEU A 9 17.13 -0.85 6.75
CA LEU A 9 16.74 0.55 6.58
C LEU A 9 15.41 0.82 7.28
N THR A 10 15.28 2.02 7.82
CA THR A 10 14.01 2.54 8.35
C THR A 10 13.48 3.58 7.37
N PHE A 11 12.28 4.09 7.64
CA PHE A 11 11.70 5.13 6.80
C PHE A 11 12.52 6.41 6.81
N ASP A 12 13.28 6.68 7.87
CA ASP A 12 14.16 7.86 7.94
C ASP A 12 15.37 7.74 7.01
N ASP A 13 15.68 6.54 6.58
CA ASP A 13 16.87 6.26 5.76
C ASP A 13 16.58 6.31 4.26
N VAL A 14 15.32 6.50 3.86
CA VAL A 14 14.92 6.38 2.45
C VAL A 14 14.08 7.58 2.01
N LEU A 15 14.16 7.87 0.73
CA LEU A 15 13.36 8.91 0.09
C LEU A 15 12.74 8.35 -1.18
N ILE A 16 11.58 8.88 -1.55
CA ILE A 16 10.98 8.53 -2.81
C ILE A 16 11.78 9.16 -3.94
N ARG A 17 12.28 8.32 -4.84
CA ARG A 17 13.05 8.79 -5.98
C ARG A 17 12.11 9.39 -7.03
N PRO A 18 12.28 10.66 -7.39
CA PRO A 18 11.49 11.25 -8.47
C PRO A 18 11.77 10.56 -9.79
N LYS A 19 10.73 10.33 -10.56
CA LYS A 19 10.85 9.74 -11.90
C LYS A 19 10.17 10.65 -12.92
N ARG A 20 10.69 10.63 -14.15
CA ARG A 20 10.07 11.34 -15.24
C ARG A 20 8.71 10.74 -15.55
N SER A 21 7.72 11.59 -15.77
CA SER A 21 6.38 11.19 -16.15
C SER A 21 6.02 11.80 -17.50
N THR A 22 5.20 11.08 -18.27
CA THR A 22 4.64 11.60 -19.52
C THR A 22 3.30 12.30 -19.29
N LEU A 23 2.80 12.29 -18.05
CA LEU A 23 1.53 12.91 -17.71
C LEU A 23 1.67 14.42 -17.64
N VAL A 24 0.66 15.14 -18.13
CA VAL A 24 0.63 16.61 -18.13
C VAL A 24 -0.09 17.15 -16.91
N SER A 25 -1.11 16.45 -16.41
CA SER A 25 -1.95 16.91 -15.33
C SER A 25 -2.18 15.80 -14.30
N ARG A 26 -2.40 16.19 -13.03
CA ARG A 26 -2.76 15.24 -11.97
C ARG A 26 -4.04 14.48 -12.30
N SER A 27 -4.96 15.10 -13.04
CA SER A 27 -6.21 14.43 -13.41
C SER A 27 -6.01 13.23 -14.33
N GLU A 28 -4.85 13.11 -14.97
CA GLU A 28 -4.51 11.97 -15.81
C GLU A 28 -4.01 10.77 -15.02
N VAL A 29 -3.74 10.94 -13.72
CA VAL A 29 -3.21 9.86 -12.88
C VAL A 29 -4.30 8.86 -12.58
N VAL A 30 -4.03 7.59 -12.86
CA VAL A 30 -4.90 6.47 -12.50
C VAL A 30 -4.26 5.75 -11.32
N LEU A 31 -4.94 5.75 -10.18
CA LEU A 31 -4.42 5.16 -8.94
C LEU A 31 -4.71 3.66 -8.85
N GLU A 32 -5.71 3.18 -9.57
CA GLU A 32 -6.07 1.76 -9.56
C GLU A 32 -5.06 0.94 -10.33
N ARG A 33 -4.68 -0.20 -9.76
CA ARG A 33 -3.77 -1.14 -10.38
C ARG A 33 -4.29 -2.56 -10.20
N GLN A 34 -3.92 -3.42 -11.13
CA GLN A 34 -4.25 -4.83 -11.06
C GLN A 34 -3.08 -5.61 -10.48
N PHE A 35 -3.36 -6.46 -9.50
CA PHE A 35 -2.36 -7.30 -8.85
C PHE A 35 -2.75 -8.76 -8.93
N LYS A 36 -1.83 -9.59 -9.40
CA LYS A 36 -2.00 -11.04 -9.39
C LYS A 36 -1.21 -11.60 -8.20
N PHE A 37 -1.90 -12.36 -7.35
CA PHE A 37 -1.25 -12.96 -6.20
C PHE A 37 -0.31 -14.08 -6.62
N LYS A 38 0.86 -14.13 -5.98
CA LYS A 38 1.95 -15.01 -6.37
C LYS A 38 1.59 -16.50 -6.27
N HIS A 39 0.84 -16.87 -5.25
CA HIS A 39 0.56 -18.27 -4.92
C HIS A 39 -0.86 -18.72 -5.28
N THR A 40 -1.62 -17.87 -5.87
CA THR A 40 -2.98 -18.18 -6.35
C THR A 40 -3.16 -17.57 -7.73
N ASN A 41 -4.25 -17.94 -8.40
CA ASN A 41 -4.60 -17.33 -9.69
C ASN A 41 -5.55 -16.14 -9.53
N GLU A 42 -5.76 -15.70 -8.28
CA GLU A 42 -6.65 -14.59 -7.99
C GLU A 42 -6.02 -13.26 -8.39
N ILE A 43 -6.85 -12.37 -8.88
CA ILE A 43 -6.47 -11.03 -9.29
C ILE A 43 -7.30 -10.04 -8.47
N TRP A 44 -6.62 -9.05 -7.91
CA TRP A 44 -7.26 -7.93 -7.22
C TRP A 44 -6.95 -6.63 -7.94
N THR A 45 -7.98 -5.82 -8.18
CA THR A 45 -7.84 -4.51 -8.80
C THR A 45 -8.28 -3.45 -7.80
N GLY A 46 -7.40 -2.50 -7.53
CA GLY A 46 -7.70 -1.43 -6.60
C GLY A 46 -6.55 -0.48 -6.42
N VAL A 47 -6.67 0.41 -5.45
CA VAL A 47 -5.64 1.38 -5.08
C VAL A 47 -4.74 0.74 -4.03
N PRO A 48 -3.43 0.61 -4.28
CA PRO A 48 -2.54 -0.12 -3.36
C PRO A 48 -2.15 0.71 -2.13
N ILE A 49 -3.14 1.12 -1.38
CA ILE A 49 -2.97 1.85 -0.12
C ILE A 49 -3.69 1.09 0.97
N PHE A 50 -3.01 0.86 2.07
CA PHE A 50 -3.52 0.09 3.19
C PHE A 50 -3.52 0.95 4.44
N SER A 51 -4.61 0.92 5.17
CA SER A 51 -4.65 1.47 6.52
C SER A 51 -3.85 0.56 7.45
N ALA A 52 -3.05 1.14 8.33
CA ALA A 52 -2.23 0.40 9.27
C ALA A 52 -3.08 -0.35 10.30
N ASN A 53 -2.52 -1.41 10.87
CA ASN A 53 -3.20 -2.26 11.86
C ASN A 53 -3.16 -1.68 13.28
N MET A 54 -3.29 -0.38 13.40
CA MET A 54 -3.32 0.31 14.68
C MET A 54 -4.74 0.33 15.25
N ASP A 55 -4.87 0.41 16.57
CA ASP A 55 -6.16 0.29 17.26
C ASP A 55 -7.18 1.37 16.88
N THR A 56 -6.72 2.54 16.48
CA THR A 56 -7.59 3.64 16.04
C THR A 56 -7.73 3.73 14.52
N THR A 57 -6.95 2.97 13.77
CA THR A 57 -6.87 3.05 12.31
C THR A 57 -7.35 1.77 11.63
N GLY A 58 -6.95 0.61 12.15
CA GLY A 58 -7.28 -0.70 11.56
C GLY A 58 -8.61 -1.23 12.06
N THR A 59 -9.67 -0.47 11.93
CA THR A 59 -11.00 -0.80 12.42
C THR A 59 -11.92 -1.25 11.29
N PHE A 60 -13.02 -1.91 11.64
CA PHE A 60 -14.04 -2.30 10.65
C PHE A 60 -14.67 -1.07 10.00
N GLU A 61 -14.86 0.02 10.74
CA GLU A 61 -15.40 1.27 10.19
C GLU A 61 -14.48 1.83 9.12
N THR A 62 -13.18 1.87 9.40
CA THR A 62 -12.18 2.31 8.42
C THR A 62 -12.17 1.40 7.19
N ALA A 63 -12.26 0.10 7.40
CA ALA A 63 -12.28 -0.87 6.30
C ALA A 63 -13.48 -0.63 5.38
N ILE A 64 -14.66 -0.39 5.93
CA ILE A 64 -15.86 -0.12 5.15
C ILE A 64 -15.71 1.18 4.35
N THR A 65 -15.16 2.21 4.96
CA THR A 65 -14.96 3.51 4.31
C THR A 65 -13.92 3.40 3.18
N LEU A 66 -12.79 2.76 3.44
CA LEU A 66 -11.74 2.63 2.45
C LEU A 66 -12.12 1.71 1.29
N GLN A 67 -12.95 0.71 1.56
CA GLN A 67 -13.44 -0.19 0.51
C GLN A 67 -14.19 0.58 -0.59
N LYS A 68 -14.88 1.65 -0.24
CA LYS A 68 -15.58 2.51 -1.20
C LYS A 68 -14.61 3.17 -2.18
N HIS A 69 -13.36 3.31 -1.79
CA HIS A 69 -12.29 3.88 -2.62
C HIS A 69 -11.34 2.81 -3.15
N LYS A 70 -11.73 1.54 -3.06
CA LYS A 70 -10.96 0.38 -3.53
C LYS A 70 -9.59 0.24 -2.85
N MET A 71 -9.52 0.62 -1.59
CA MET A 71 -8.35 0.46 -0.74
C MET A 71 -8.58 -0.64 0.29
N LEU A 72 -7.53 -1.05 0.96
CA LEU A 72 -7.56 -2.11 1.95
C LEU A 72 -7.24 -1.61 3.35
N THR A 73 -7.57 -2.41 4.34
CA THR A 73 -7.26 -2.12 5.73
C THR A 73 -6.72 -3.37 6.41
N ALA A 74 -5.62 -3.20 7.14
CA ALA A 74 -5.12 -4.25 8.02
C ALA A 74 -5.86 -4.12 9.35
N ILE A 75 -6.72 -5.10 9.63
CA ILE A 75 -7.56 -5.06 10.82
C ILE A 75 -6.72 -5.27 12.07
N HIS A 76 -6.93 -4.39 13.04
CA HIS A 76 -6.31 -4.45 14.35
C HIS A 76 -6.79 -5.69 15.12
N LYS A 77 -5.87 -6.30 15.86
CA LYS A 77 -6.10 -7.48 16.69
C LYS A 77 -7.12 -7.24 17.80
#